data_395d2b64cbb03124ad558ee7f9358cbb
#
_entry.id   395d2b64cbb03124ad558ee7f9358cbb
#
_cell.length_a   1.000
_cell.length_b   1.000
_cell.length_c   1.000
_cell.angle_alpha   90.00
_cell.angle_beta   90.00
_cell.angle_gamma   90.00
#
_symmetry.space_group_name_H-M   'P 1'
#
loop_
_entity.id
_entity.type
_entity.pdbx_description
1 polymer ?
#
loop_
_entity_poly.entity_id
_entity_poly.type
_entity_poly.pdbx_seq_one_letter_code
_entity_poly.pdbx_strand_id
1 'polypeptide(L)'
;MRRMTTTPEPEAFLVLSCLGPDRTGLVAEVTHYLTERGANVEDSRMAVLGGEFGILLLASGPPGAIEAVERDTGALTRATGLTVQSRRTKSPESHRRAATIPCVISVDALDHEGIVRAVSRALHGAGVNIVSLETSAYEAPVTGSQLFRMEAHVDVPVGVSLAQLRKAMDAVAESENLDIEVRSLIKG
;
A
#
# COMPACT_ATOMS: atom_id res chain seq x y z
N MET A 1 22.77 10.76 -42.86
CA MET A 1 21.52 10.37 -42.17
C MET A 1 21.73 10.56 -40.68
N ARG A 2 21.35 11.72 -40.13
CA ARG A 2 21.52 12.05 -38.68
C ARG A 2 20.43 11.30 -37.90
N ARG A 3 20.82 10.39 -37.03
CA ARG A 3 19.89 9.84 -36.00
C ARG A 3 19.47 10.99 -35.07
N MET A 4 18.22 11.37 -35.19
CA MET A 4 17.61 12.25 -34.19
C MET A 4 17.56 11.46 -32.89
N THR A 5 18.39 11.84 -31.90
CA THR A 5 18.24 11.42 -30.53
C THR A 5 17.02 12.15 -29.98
N THR A 6 15.88 11.48 -29.97
CA THR A 6 14.72 11.94 -29.23
C THR A 6 15.09 11.92 -27.74
N THR A 7 15.22 13.09 -27.14
CA THR A 7 15.24 13.22 -25.67
C THR A 7 13.95 12.57 -25.17
N PRO A 8 14.00 11.62 -24.23
CA PRO A 8 12.78 11.05 -23.68
C PRO A 8 11.93 12.18 -23.10
N GLU A 9 10.66 12.24 -23.48
CA GLU A 9 9.72 13.20 -22.90
C GLU A 9 9.69 12.97 -21.37
N PRO A 10 9.58 14.05 -20.58
CA PRO A 10 9.49 13.90 -19.13
C PRO A 10 8.26 13.08 -18.79
N GLU A 11 8.46 12.03 -18.01
CA GLU A 11 7.39 11.15 -17.56
C GLU A 11 6.59 11.82 -16.43
N ALA A 12 5.27 11.77 -16.53
CA ALA A 12 4.35 12.27 -15.51
C ALA A 12 3.72 11.11 -14.75
N PHE A 13 3.33 11.37 -13.50
CA PHE A 13 2.81 10.34 -12.60
C PHE A 13 1.49 10.77 -11.98
N LEU A 14 0.58 9.81 -11.82
CA LEU A 14 -0.75 10.01 -11.24
C LEU A 14 -1.09 8.83 -10.32
N VAL A 15 -1.57 9.13 -9.13
CA VAL A 15 -2.20 8.13 -8.28
C VAL A 15 -3.70 8.15 -8.55
N LEU A 16 -4.28 6.98 -8.81
CA LEU A 16 -5.72 6.74 -8.85
C LEU A 16 -6.12 5.91 -7.64
N SER A 17 -7.24 6.29 -7.01
CA SER A 17 -7.95 5.44 -6.07
C SER A 17 -9.36 5.18 -6.58
N CYS A 18 -9.75 3.92 -6.64
CA CYS A 18 -11.09 3.51 -7.07
C CYS A 18 -11.70 2.63 -5.98
N LEU A 19 -12.98 2.87 -5.66
CA LEU A 19 -13.72 2.13 -4.63
C LEU A 19 -15.17 1.96 -5.06
N GLY A 20 -15.73 0.78 -4.85
CA GLY A 20 -17.15 0.47 -5.06
C GLY A 20 -17.45 -1.01 -5.07
N PRO A 21 -18.69 -1.41 -5.34
CA PRO A 21 -19.12 -2.80 -5.29
C PRO A 21 -18.25 -3.72 -6.15
N ASP A 22 -17.83 -4.86 -5.57
CA ASP A 22 -17.01 -5.84 -6.28
C ASP A 22 -17.78 -6.54 -7.39
N ARG A 23 -17.12 -6.73 -8.51
CA ARG A 23 -17.56 -7.56 -9.63
C ARG A 23 -16.41 -8.00 -10.51
N THR A 24 -16.63 -9.06 -11.24
CA THR A 24 -15.67 -9.57 -12.24
C THR A 24 -15.38 -8.50 -13.31
N GLY A 25 -14.10 -8.35 -13.68
CA GLY A 25 -13.67 -7.51 -14.79
C GLY A 25 -13.19 -6.11 -14.40
N LEU A 26 -13.38 -5.65 -13.16
CA LEU A 26 -13.01 -4.28 -12.73
C LEU A 26 -11.53 -3.95 -13.00
N VAL A 27 -10.63 -4.87 -12.70
CA VAL A 27 -9.19 -4.67 -12.97
C VAL A 27 -8.91 -4.50 -14.45
N ALA A 28 -9.55 -5.33 -15.30
CA ALA A 28 -9.39 -5.23 -16.75
C ALA A 28 -9.92 -3.91 -17.30
N GLU A 29 -11.07 -3.44 -16.80
CA GLU A 29 -11.67 -2.16 -17.22
C GLU A 29 -10.81 -0.97 -16.79
N VAL A 30 -10.30 -0.97 -15.55
CA VAL A 30 -9.41 0.10 -15.06
C VAL A 30 -8.10 0.15 -15.86
N THR A 31 -7.48 -1.00 -16.10
CA THR A 31 -6.22 -1.05 -16.86
C THR A 31 -6.42 -0.72 -18.35
N HIS A 32 -7.51 -1.16 -18.95
CA HIS A 32 -7.89 -0.81 -20.33
C HIS A 32 -8.08 0.72 -20.47
N TYR A 33 -8.81 1.34 -19.55
CA TYR A 33 -8.99 2.80 -19.51
C TYR A 33 -7.66 3.57 -19.53
N LEU A 34 -6.66 3.11 -18.77
CA LEU A 34 -5.33 3.72 -18.74
C LEU A 34 -4.58 3.51 -20.06
N THR A 35 -4.56 2.27 -20.55
CA THR A 35 -3.83 1.89 -21.77
C THR A 35 -4.36 2.63 -23.00
N GLU A 36 -5.68 2.79 -23.14
CA GLU A 36 -6.29 3.55 -24.25
C GLU A 36 -5.85 5.02 -24.27
N ARG A 37 -5.46 5.57 -23.11
CA ARG A 37 -4.97 6.95 -22.96
C ARG A 37 -3.46 7.07 -23.02
N GLY A 38 -2.76 5.95 -23.26
CA GLY A 38 -1.29 5.90 -23.35
C GLY A 38 -0.59 5.96 -21.98
N ALA A 39 -1.30 5.66 -20.89
CA ALA A 39 -0.73 5.54 -19.56
C ALA A 39 -0.44 4.08 -19.21
N ASN A 40 0.63 3.86 -18.43
CA ASN A 40 1.07 2.56 -17.92
C ASN A 40 0.77 2.44 -16.42
N VAL A 41 0.61 1.21 -15.93
CA VAL A 41 0.52 0.90 -14.50
C VAL A 41 1.92 0.60 -13.98
N GLU A 42 2.39 1.40 -13.01
CA GLU A 42 3.71 1.21 -12.38
C GLU A 42 3.63 0.34 -11.12
N ASP A 43 2.66 0.61 -10.27
CA ASP A 43 2.44 -0.13 -9.02
C ASP A 43 0.97 -0.08 -8.66
N SER A 44 0.49 -1.09 -7.95
CA SER A 44 -0.89 -1.10 -7.47
C SER A 44 -1.05 -1.93 -6.20
N ARG A 45 -2.05 -1.54 -5.41
CA ARG A 45 -2.56 -2.32 -4.29
C ARG A 45 -4.07 -2.44 -4.46
N MET A 46 -4.59 -3.65 -4.35
CA MET A 46 -6.02 -3.90 -4.49
C MET A 46 -6.49 -4.96 -3.51
N ALA A 47 -7.71 -4.81 -3.08
CA ALA A 47 -8.36 -5.76 -2.18
C ALA A 47 -9.88 -5.73 -2.35
N VAL A 48 -10.54 -6.81 -1.96
CA VAL A 48 -11.99 -6.85 -1.75
C VAL A 48 -12.23 -6.96 -0.24
N LEU A 49 -12.93 -5.98 0.32
CA LEU A 49 -13.24 -5.93 1.75
C LEU A 49 -14.75 -5.72 1.92
N GLY A 50 -15.42 -6.65 2.61
CA GLY A 50 -16.84 -6.54 2.88
C GLY A 50 -17.74 -6.47 1.62
N GLY A 51 -17.29 -7.01 0.48
CA GLY A 51 -18.01 -6.94 -0.80
C GLY A 51 -17.69 -5.68 -1.64
N GLU A 52 -16.81 -4.83 -1.15
CA GLU A 52 -16.34 -3.63 -1.88
C GLU A 52 -14.94 -3.90 -2.44
N PHE A 53 -14.76 -3.60 -3.74
CA PHE A 53 -13.47 -3.59 -4.42
C PHE A 53 -12.79 -2.25 -4.20
N GLY A 54 -11.54 -2.27 -3.76
CA GLY A 54 -10.68 -1.10 -3.64
C GLY A 54 -9.37 -1.27 -4.38
N ILE A 55 -8.93 -0.25 -5.11
CA ILE A 55 -7.61 -0.20 -5.73
C ILE A 55 -6.97 1.17 -5.51
N LEU A 56 -5.70 1.15 -5.12
CA LEU A 56 -4.79 2.28 -5.19
C LEU A 56 -3.72 1.96 -6.24
N LEU A 57 -3.60 2.81 -7.28
CA LEU A 57 -2.78 2.54 -8.45
C LEU A 57 -1.92 3.76 -8.78
N LEU A 58 -0.64 3.52 -9.07
CA LEU A 58 0.27 4.51 -9.63
C LEU A 58 0.33 4.31 -11.15
N ALA A 59 -0.06 5.34 -11.89
CA ALA A 59 0.08 5.39 -13.34
C ALA A 59 1.20 6.33 -13.76
N SER A 60 1.88 5.98 -14.85
CA SER A 60 2.89 6.81 -15.51
C SER A 60 2.60 6.97 -16.99
N GLY A 61 3.22 7.97 -17.60
CA GLY A 61 3.18 8.18 -19.05
C GLY A 61 3.58 9.59 -19.46
N PRO A 62 3.54 9.88 -20.77
CA PRO A 62 3.72 11.23 -21.28
C PRO A 62 2.74 12.20 -20.61
N PRO A 63 3.13 13.49 -20.40
CA PRO A 63 2.27 14.45 -19.72
C PRO A 63 0.84 14.53 -20.28
N GLY A 64 0.70 14.49 -21.61
CA GLY A 64 -0.61 14.51 -22.28
C GLY A 64 -1.48 13.27 -21.98
N ALA A 65 -0.87 12.10 -21.81
CA ALA A 65 -1.57 10.86 -21.44
C ALA A 65 -2.11 10.97 -20.00
N ILE A 66 -1.28 11.42 -19.09
CA ILE A 66 -1.68 11.62 -17.66
C ILE A 66 -2.75 12.71 -17.54
N GLU A 67 -2.65 13.80 -18.33
CA GLU A 67 -3.71 14.81 -18.40
C GLU A 67 -5.03 14.26 -18.92
N ALA A 68 -5.00 13.38 -19.92
CA ALA A 68 -6.19 12.74 -20.46
C ALA A 68 -6.85 11.82 -19.41
N VAL A 69 -6.07 11.07 -18.66
CA VAL A 69 -6.57 10.24 -17.55
C VAL A 69 -7.22 11.11 -16.47
N GLU A 70 -6.52 12.16 -16.02
CA GLU A 70 -6.98 13.03 -14.93
C GLU A 70 -8.28 13.78 -15.28
N ARG A 71 -8.37 14.28 -16.52
CA ARG A 71 -9.50 15.08 -16.99
C ARG A 71 -10.80 14.29 -17.10
N ASP A 72 -10.73 12.99 -17.40
CA ASP A 72 -11.90 12.17 -17.72
C ASP A 72 -12.11 10.98 -16.77
N THR A 73 -11.76 11.15 -15.48
CA THR A 73 -12.04 10.13 -14.45
C THR A 73 -13.53 9.77 -14.36
N GLY A 74 -14.41 10.71 -14.75
CA GLY A 74 -15.85 10.46 -14.85
C GLY A 74 -16.23 9.39 -15.88
N ALA A 75 -15.45 9.21 -16.97
CA ALA A 75 -15.67 8.10 -17.90
C ALA A 75 -15.37 6.76 -17.25
N LEU A 76 -14.29 6.68 -16.45
CA LEU A 76 -13.97 5.48 -15.71
C LEU A 76 -15.05 5.14 -14.67
N THR A 77 -15.52 6.15 -13.94
CA THR A 77 -16.67 6.00 -13.00
C THR A 77 -17.91 5.45 -13.72
N ARG A 78 -18.29 6.01 -14.88
CA ARG A 78 -19.44 5.52 -15.64
C ARG A 78 -19.28 4.09 -16.15
N ALA A 79 -18.07 3.72 -16.57
CA ALA A 79 -17.79 2.39 -17.10
C ALA A 79 -17.77 1.32 -16.00
N THR A 80 -17.16 1.63 -14.86
CA THR A 80 -16.91 0.66 -13.79
C THR A 80 -17.96 0.67 -12.68
N GLY A 81 -18.64 1.79 -12.46
CA GLY A 81 -19.48 2.03 -11.28
C GLY A 81 -18.68 2.41 -10.03
N LEU A 82 -17.35 2.50 -10.13
CA LEU A 82 -16.48 2.85 -9.01
C LEU A 82 -16.45 4.37 -8.78
N THR A 83 -16.31 4.79 -7.54
CA THR A 83 -15.90 6.15 -7.21
C THR A 83 -14.41 6.28 -7.49
N VAL A 84 -14.03 7.20 -8.37
CA VAL A 84 -12.65 7.40 -8.83
C VAL A 84 -12.13 8.75 -8.35
N GLN A 85 -10.97 8.74 -7.72
CA GLN A 85 -10.23 9.95 -7.37
C GLN A 85 -8.84 9.88 -7.98
N SER A 86 -8.31 11.03 -8.40
CA SER A 86 -6.98 11.14 -8.98
C SER A 86 -6.17 12.22 -8.28
N ARG A 87 -4.85 12.00 -8.20
CA ARG A 87 -3.90 12.96 -7.65
C ARG A 87 -2.56 12.87 -8.37
N ARG A 88 -2.10 13.98 -8.94
CA ARG A 88 -0.74 14.04 -9.49
C ARG A 88 0.30 13.82 -8.42
N THR A 89 1.33 13.09 -8.77
CA THR A 89 2.45 12.80 -7.88
C THR A 89 3.78 12.92 -8.60
N LYS A 90 4.86 12.80 -7.88
CA LYS A 90 6.21 12.76 -8.43
C LYS A 90 6.60 11.31 -8.72
N SER A 91 7.69 11.13 -9.48
CA SER A 91 8.24 9.79 -9.72
C SER A 91 8.58 9.08 -8.40
N PRO A 92 8.46 7.75 -8.33
CA PRO A 92 8.88 6.98 -7.14
C PRO A 92 10.33 7.27 -6.74
N GLU A 93 11.20 7.49 -7.72
CA GLU A 93 12.62 7.80 -7.50
C GLU A 93 12.83 9.15 -6.79
N SER A 94 11.94 10.13 -7.01
CA SER A 94 12.02 11.44 -6.36
C SER A 94 11.60 11.38 -4.89
N HIS A 95 10.96 10.30 -4.46
CA HIS A 95 10.57 10.03 -3.07
C HIS A 95 11.61 9.19 -2.33
N ARG A 96 12.89 9.20 -2.79
CA ARG A 96 13.96 8.54 -2.04
C ARG A 96 13.95 9.05 -0.60
N ARG A 97 13.41 8.24 0.28
CA ARG A 97 13.51 8.43 1.72
C ARG A 97 14.97 8.26 2.14
N ALA A 98 15.33 8.82 3.30
CA ALA A 98 16.60 8.46 3.94
C ALA A 98 16.75 6.94 3.96
N ALA A 99 18.00 6.44 3.94
CA ALA A 99 18.27 5.00 3.96
C ALA A 99 17.48 4.33 5.09
N THR A 100 16.73 3.29 4.76
CA THR A 100 15.90 2.53 5.69
C THR A 100 16.23 1.05 5.62
N ILE A 101 15.91 0.34 6.67
CA ILE A 101 15.96 -1.12 6.74
C ILE A 101 14.52 -1.62 6.62
N PRO A 102 14.14 -2.29 5.52
CA PRO A 102 12.81 -2.86 5.39
C PRO A 102 12.65 -4.04 6.35
N CYS A 103 11.57 -4.00 7.12
CA CYS A 103 11.21 -5.04 8.07
C CYS A 103 9.75 -5.45 7.90
N VAL A 104 9.42 -6.65 8.37
CA VAL A 104 8.05 -7.14 8.56
C VAL A 104 7.79 -7.30 10.05
N ILE A 105 6.64 -6.83 10.48
CA ILE A 105 6.12 -7.03 11.82
C ILE A 105 4.86 -7.88 11.68
N SER A 106 4.90 -9.07 12.26
CA SER A 106 3.77 -9.99 12.31
C SER A 106 3.19 -10.00 13.72
N VAL A 107 1.88 -9.97 13.83
CA VAL A 107 1.15 -10.01 15.11
C VAL A 107 0.09 -11.09 15.01
N ASP A 108 0.08 -12.01 15.95
CA ASP A 108 -0.97 -12.99 16.17
C ASP A 108 -1.52 -12.83 17.58
N ALA A 109 -2.86 -12.86 17.75
CA ALA A 109 -3.51 -12.67 19.05
C ALA A 109 -4.93 -13.26 19.08
N LEU A 110 -5.52 -13.33 20.26
CA LEU A 110 -6.97 -13.34 20.39
C LEU A 110 -7.50 -11.98 19.96
N ASP A 111 -8.58 -11.97 19.18
CA ASP A 111 -9.13 -10.71 18.67
C ASP A 111 -9.71 -9.85 19.78
N HIS A 112 -9.24 -8.61 19.85
CA HIS A 112 -9.76 -7.58 20.76
C HIS A 112 -9.51 -6.17 20.18
N GLU A 113 -10.25 -5.22 20.68
CA GLU A 113 -10.14 -3.82 20.27
C GLU A 113 -8.77 -3.23 20.62
N GLY A 114 -8.19 -2.45 19.70
CA GLY A 114 -7.02 -1.62 19.98
C GLY A 114 -5.69 -2.18 19.53
N ILE A 115 -5.58 -3.43 19.06
CA ILE A 115 -4.31 -4.05 18.63
C ILE A 115 -3.59 -3.18 17.60
N VAL A 116 -4.24 -2.84 16.49
CA VAL A 116 -3.65 -2.01 15.42
C VAL A 116 -3.20 -0.66 15.97
N ARG A 117 -3.99 -0.05 16.86
CA ARG A 117 -3.65 1.23 17.47
C ARG A 117 -2.41 1.14 18.36
N ALA A 118 -2.30 0.11 19.18
CA ALA A 118 -1.17 -0.08 20.10
C ALA A 118 0.14 -0.25 19.31
N VAL A 119 0.15 -1.14 18.33
CA VAL A 119 1.32 -1.38 17.46
C VAL A 119 1.67 -0.14 16.65
N SER A 120 0.70 0.50 15.99
CA SER A 120 0.95 1.71 15.17
C SER A 120 1.48 2.87 16.01
N ARG A 121 1.02 3.04 17.25
CA ARG A 121 1.55 4.07 18.16
C ARG A 121 2.99 3.81 18.56
N ALA A 122 3.35 2.57 18.84
CA ALA A 122 4.72 2.20 19.18
C ALA A 122 5.66 2.41 17.98
N LEU A 123 5.25 2.04 16.76
CA LEU A 123 6.00 2.31 15.52
C LEU A 123 6.18 3.80 15.28
N HIS A 124 5.11 4.59 15.44
CA HIS A 124 5.17 6.05 15.33
C HIS A 124 6.15 6.65 16.35
N GLY A 125 6.09 6.22 17.61
CA GLY A 125 7.00 6.66 18.68
C GLY A 125 8.45 6.31 18.42
N ALA A 126 8.72 5.23 17.69
CA ALA A 126 10.05 4.84 17.23
C ALA A 126 10.48 5.54 15.92
N GLY A 127 9.66 6.40 15.33
CA GLY A 127 9.93 7.06 14.04
C GLY A 127 9.92 6.12 12.85
N VAL A 128 9.28 4.95 12.97
CA VAL A 128 9.20 3.92 11.92
C VAL A 128 7.98 4.17 11.04
N ASN A 129 8.18 4.14 9.73
CA ASN A 129 7.11 4.34 8.76
C ASN A 129 6.47 3.00 8.38
N ILE A 130 5.14 2.95 8.40
CA ILE A 130 4.37 1.81 7.87
C ILE A 130 4.20 2.02 6.36
N VAL A 131 4.64 1.05 5.56
CA VAL A 131 4.54 1.04 4.08
C VAL A 131 3.25 0.36 3.64
N SER A 132 2.95 -0.79 4.23
CA SER A 132 1.68 -1.50 4.06
C SER A 132 1.29 -2.19 5.36
N LEU A 133 0.00 -2.40 5.55
CA LEU A 133 -0.53 -3.08 6.72
C LEU A 133 -1.78 -3.86 6.28
N GLU A 134 -1.77 -5.15 6.56
CA GLU A 134 -2.88 -6.06 6.32
C GLU A 134 -3.33 -6.66 7.64
N THR A 135 -4.64 -6.78 7.83
CA THR A 135 -5.24 -7.38 9.02
C THR A 135 -6.32 -8.37 8.64
N SER A 136 -6.46 -9.42 9.41
CA SER A 136 -7.56 -10.38 9.26
C SER A 136 -8.01 -10.87 10.63
N ALA A 137 -9.31 -10.94 10.84
CA ALA A 137 -9.92 -11.67 11.94
C ALA A 137 -10.53 -12.97 11.40
N TYR A 138 -10.31 -14.08 12.11
CA TYR A 138 -10.79 -15.39 11.70
C TYR A 138 -11.08 -16.27 12.91
N GLU A 139 -11.97 -17.25 12.72
CA GLU A 139 -12.34 -18.19 13.76
C GLU A 139 -11.35 -19.38 13.80
N ALA A 140 -10.83 -19.68 14.99
CA ALA A 140 -9.93 -20.81 15.18
C ALA A 140 -10.69 -22.15 14.93
N PRO A 141 -10.20 -23.04 14.03
CA PRO A 141 -10.96 -24.22 13.61
C PRO A 141 -11.34 -25.20 14.73
N VAL A 142 -10.58 -25.23 15.84
CA VAL A 142 -10.79 -26.21 16.92
C VAL A 142 -11.51 -25.60 18.12
N THR A 143 -11.22 -24.36 18.46
CA THR A 143 -11.75 -23.73 19.69
C THR A 143 -12.90 -22.78 19.42
N GLY A 144 -13.12 -22.34 18.16
CA GLY A 144 -14.09 -21.31 17.82
C GLY A 144 -13.72 -19.90 18.32
N SER A 145 -12.51 -19.74 18.88
CA SER A 145 -12.05 -18.44 19.35
C SER A 145 -11.79 -17.51 18.18
N GLN A 146 -12.15 -16.24 18.31
CA GLN A 146 -11.79 -15.22 17.33
C GLN A 146 -10.29 -14.89 17.44
N LEU A 147 -9.57 -15.12 16.37
CA LEU A 147 -8.15 -14.82 16.23
C LEU A 147 -7.96 -13.61 15.34
N PHE A 148 -6.96 -12.82 15.67
CA PHE A 148 -6.52 -11.67 14.89
C PHE A 148 -5.11 -11.89 14.38
N ARG A 149 -4.89 -11.56 13.11
CA ARG A 149 -3.56 -11.51 12.49
C ARG A 149 -3.34 -10.15 11.85
N MET A 150 -2.13 -9.62 12.01
CA MET A 150 -1.67 -8.43 11.33
C MET A 150 -0.27 -8.67 10.75
N GLU A 151 -0.07 -8.20 9.53
CA GLU A 151 1.25 -8.12 8.91
C GLU A 151 1.49 -6.67 8.45
N ALA A 152 2.56 -6.06 8.94
CA ALA A 152 2.96 -4.72 8.56
C ALA A 152 4.35 -4.73 7.95
N HIS A 153 4.47 -4.23 6.72
CA HIS A 153 5.76 -3.87 6.11
C HIS A 153 6.14 -2.47 6.55
N VAL A 154 7.32 -2.33 7.10
CA VAL A 154 7.77 -1.07 7.70
C VAL A 154 9.17 -0.70 7.21
N ASP A 155 9.41 0.60 7.10
CA ASP A 155 10.71 1.19 6.81
C ASP A 155 11.32 1.74 8.11
N VAL A 156 12.33 1.06 8.63
CA VAL A 156 13.06 1.46 9.84
C VAL A 156 14.21 2.38 9.45
N PRO A 157 14.25 3.65 9.90
CA PRO A 157 15.38 4.54 9.61
C PRO A 157 16.71 3.96 10.13
N VAL A 158 17.80 4.13 9.37
CA VAL A 158 19.13 3.58 9.75
C VAL A 158 19.60 4.07 11.13
N GLY A 159 19.13 5.24 11.57
CA GLY A 159 19.40 5.75 12.93
C GLY A 159 18.62 5.06 14.06
N VAL A 160 17.67 4.18 13.74
CA VAL A 160 16.88 3.43 14.71
C VAL A 160 17.45 2.02 14.85
N SER A 161 17.86 1.65 16.05
CA SER A 161 18.34 0.30 16.33
C SER A 161 17.20 -0.73 16.25
N LEU A 162 17.40 -1.81 15.50
CA LEU A 162 16.43 -2.93 15.46
C LEU A 162 16.20 -3.53 16.85
N ALA A 163 17.21 -3.50 17.75
CA ALA A 163 17.05 -3.94 19.12
C ALA A 163 16.10 -3.03 19.92
N GLN A 164 16.16 -1.71 19.69
CA GLN A 164 15.22 -0.77 20.29
C GLN A 164 13.80 -0.97 19.76
N LEU A 165 13.66 -1.20 18.44
CA LEU A 165 12.35 -1.50 17.85
C LEU A 165 11.76 -2.80 18.44
N ARG A 166 12.55 -3.88 18.53
CA ARG A 166 12.10 -5.13 19.15
C ARG A 166 11.66 -4.91 20.58
N LYS A 167 12.47 -4.21 21.39
CA LYS A 167 12.09 -3.88 22.77
C LYS A 167 10.78 -3.08 22.87
N ALA A 168 10.54 -2.17 21.93
CA ALA A 168 9.27 -1.43 21.89
C ALA A 168 8.09 -2.34 21.53
N MET A 169 8.29 -3.29 20.61
CA MET A 169 7.27 -4.28 20.26
C MET A 169 7.03 -5.29 21.38
N ASP A 170 8.09 -5.74 22.07
CA ASP A 170 7.97 -6.64 23.25
C ASP A 170 7.11 -5.98 24.34
N ALA A 171 7.31 -4.69 24.60
CA ALA A 171 6.50 -3.96 25.59
C ALA A 171 5.01 -3.87 25.18
N VAL A 172 4.70 -3.74 23.88
CA VAL A 172 3.33 -3.81 23.37
C VAL A 172 2.78 -5.23 23.51
N ALA A 173 3.58 -6.24 23.15
CA ALA A 173 3.21 -7.65 23.27
C ALA A 173 2.80 -8.01 24.71
N GLU A 174 3.58 -7.58 25.69
CA GLU A 174 3.28 -7.79 27.11
C GLU A 174 2.01 -7.04 27.57
N SER A 175 1.85 -5.76 27.17
CA SER A 175 0.72 -4.94 27.62
C SER A 175 -0.63 -5.34 27.03
N GLU A 176 -0.63 -5.83 25.78
CA GLU A 176 -1.84 -6.17 25.02
C GLU A 176 -2.03 -7.69 24.87
N ASN A 177 -1.14 -8.50 25.45
CA ASN A 177 -1.14 -9.97 25.35
C ASN A 177 -1.13 -10.45 23.89
N LEU A 178 -0.14 -9.96 23.11
CA LEU A 178 0.05 -10.28 21.71
C LEU A 178 1.30 -11.13 21.51
N ASP A 179 1.33 -11.92 20.43
CA ASP A 179 2.56 -12.51 19.90
C ASP A 179 3.04 -11.63 18.73
N ILE A 180 4.22 -10.99 18.89
CA ILE A 180 4.78 -10.05 17.93
C ILE A 180 6.16 -10.49 17.48
N GLU A 181 6.31 -10.69 16.18
CA GLU A 181 7.62 -10.97 15.56
C GLU A 181 8.09 -9.76 14.73
N VAL A 182 9.38 -9.39 14.87
CA VAL A 182 10.05 -8.36 14.06
C VAL A 182 11.16 -9.00 13.24
N ARG A 183 11.00 -9.04 11.92
CA ARG A 183 11.94 -9.67 10.98
C ARG A 183 12.48 -8.65 9.97
N SER A 184 13.81 -8.56 9.85
CA SER A 184 14.45 -7.80 8.77
C SER A 184 14.33 -8.53 7.44
N LEU A 185 14.05 -7.81 6.37
CA LEU A 185 14.03 -8.35 5.00
C LEU A 185 15.40 -8.30 4.32
N ILE A 186 16.39 -7.63 4.91
CA ILE A 186 17.77 -7.64 4.43
C ILE A 186 18.43 -8.90 4.97
N LYS A 187 18.86 -9.78 4.06
CA LYS A 187 19.75 -10.90 4.43
C LYS A 187 21.09 -10.31 4.83
N GLY A 188 21.52 -10.55 6.06
CA GLY A 188 22.86 -10.26 6.55
C GLY A 188 23.93 -11.10 5.83
#